data_718a8ac15e72e3394b4b9df85f665016
#
_entry.id   718a8ac15e72e3394b4b9df85f665016
#
_cell.length_a   1.000
_cell.length_b   1.000
_cell.length_c   1.000
_cell.angle_alpha   90.00
_cell.angle_beta   90.00
_cell.angle_gamma   90.00
#
_symmetry.space_group_name_H-M   'P 1'
#
loop_
_entity.id
_entity.type
_entity.pdbx_description
1 polymer ?
#
loop_
_entity_poly.entity_id
_entity_poly.type
_entity_poly.pdbx_seq_one_letter_code
_entity_poly.pdbx_strand_id
1 'polypeptide(L)'
;MKNKKVISVILVGVALAVIVVLGVTAGRLVAGRQQELEQVQEESQTPPAQTATRNEVTYEGRTYRYNENLTNILFLGVDKEQEVTLQNTPGTAGQADCIMLLSLDQETETGRVLQISRDCMTQVDLYDVSGNYFTSVEAQLATQYAYGNGERSSCWAMEKTVGELLQDVPIDAYLSLNIDAIGSLNDAVGGVTLTIPEDYTAIDPAFTSGAVVTLNGEQAERYVRYRDTNVTGSNNERMERQVQYICLLYTSPSPRDTERC
;
A
#
# COMPACT_ATOMS: atom_id res chain seq x y z
N MET A 1 -36.60 -20.05 -11.90
CA MET A 1 -36.30 -19.13 -10.77
C MET A 1 -35.58 -19.81 -9.58
N LYS A 2 -35.73 -21.12 -9.32
CA LYS A 2 -35.03 -21.83 -8.22
C LYS A 2 -33.49 -21.88 -8.36
N ASN A 3 -32.94 -22.02 -9.57
CA ASN A 3 -31.50 -22.18 -9.77
C ASN A 3 -30.66 -20.90 -9.52
N LYS A 4 -31.24 -19.71 -9.73
CA LYS A 4 -30.52 -18.45 -9.46
C LYS A 4 -30.29 -18.19 -7.96
N LYS A 5 -31.26 -18.57 -7.11
CA LYS A 5 -31.11 -18.46 -5.64
C LYS A 5 -30.05 -19.41 -5.06
N VAL A 6 -29.96 -20.64 -5.63
CA VAL A 6 -28.95 -21.62 -5.19
C VAL A 6 -27.54 -21.18 -5.55
N ILE A 7 -27.35 -20.65 -6.76
CA ILE A 7 -26.04 -20.12 -7.22
C ILE A 7 -25.61 -18.91 -6.36
N SER A 8 -26.55 -18.01 -6.03
CA SER A 8 -26.26 -16.85 -5.17
C SER A 8 -25.83 -17.26 -3.75
N VAL A 9 -26.47 -18.27 -3.17
CA VAL A 9 -26.11 -18.78 -1.82
C VAL A 9 -24.74 -19.46 -1.84
N ILE A 10 -24.39 -20.17 -2.91
CA ILE A 10 -23.08 -20.80 -3.05
C ILE A 10 -21.97 -19.75 -3.22
N LEU A 11 -22.20 -18.70 -4.01
CA LEU A 11 -21.24 -17.60 -4.20
C LEU A 11 -21.00 -16.81 -2.89
N VAL A 12 -22.05 -16.57 -2.10
CA VAL A 12 -21.92 -15.93 -0.77
C VAL A 12 -21.15 -16.82 0.20
N GLY A 13 -21.39 -18.14 0.17
CA GLY A 13 -20.65 -19.10 0.99
C GLY A 13 -19.16 -19.16 0.64
N VAL A 14 -18.82 -19.10 -0.64
CA VAL A 14 -17.42 -19.07 -1.11
C VAL A 14 -16.73 -17.77 -0.74
N ALA A 15 -17.40 -16.63 -0.89
CA ALA A 15 -16.84 -15.33 -0.49
C ALA A 15 -16.59 -15.23 1.04
N LEU A 16 -17.51 -15.76 1.85
CA LEU A 16 -17.30 -15.86 3.31
C LEU A 16 -16.14 -16.78 3.67
N ALA A 17 -16.00 -17.91 2.98
CA ALA A 17 -14.89 -18.84 3.19
C ALA A 17 -13.54 -18.19 2.84
N VAL A 18 -13.48 -17.39 1.75
CA VAL A 18 -12.26 -16.68 1.35
C VAL A 18 -11.86 -15.64 2.40
N ILE A 19 -12.81 -14.91 2.99
CA ILE A 19 -12.50 -13.90 4.01
C ILE A 19 -12.07 -14.54 5.33
N VAL A 20 -12.71 -15.64 5.72
CA VAL A 20 -12.28 -16.40 6.89
C VAL A 20 -10.88 -16.96 6.67
N VAL A 21 -10.59 -17.46 5.47
CA VAL A 21 -9.26 -17.94 5.09
C VAL A 21 -8.24 -16.80 5.08
N LEU A 22 -8.58 -15.63 4.54
CA LEU A 22 -7.72 -14.44 4.56
C LEU A 22 -7.50 -13.91 5.97
N GLY A 23 -8.52 -13.88 6.81
CA GLY A 23 -8.39 -13.49 8.22
C GLY A 23 -7.57 -14.50 9.04
N VAL A 24 -7.75 -15.78 8.82
CA VAL A 24 -6.96 -16.85 9.48
C VAL A 24 -5.53 -16.90 8.95
N THR A 25 -5.31 -16.65 7.66
CA THR A 25 -3.96 -16.59 7.08
C THR A 25 -3.22 -15.34 7.51
N ALA A 26 -3.88 -14.17 7.57
CA ALA A 26 -3.29 -12.95 8.13
C ALA A 26 -2.95 -13.13 9.61
N GLY A 27 -3.85 -13.69 10.41
CA GLY A 27 -3.57 -13.99 11.83
C GLY A 27 -2.43 -15.00 12.02
N ARG A 28 -2.32 -16.02 11.15
CA ARG A 28 -1.21 -16.98 11.18
C ARG A 28 0.11 -16.38 10.69
N LEU A 29 0.07 -15.45 9.72
CA LEU A 29 1.24 -14.72 9.25
C LEU A 29 1.79 -13.78 10.33
N VAL A 30 0.91 -13.09 11.08
CA VAL A 30 1.32 -12.24 12.22
C VAL A 30 1.90 -13.11 13.34
N ALA A 31 1.25 -14.22 13.68
CA ALA A 31 1.74 -15.15 14.72
C ALA A 31 3.06 -15.86 14.29
N GLY A 32 3.19 -16.23 13.01
CA GLY A 32 4.42 -16.81 12.47
C GLY A 32 5.59 -15.81 12.47
N ARG A 33 5.30 -14.54 12.19
CA ARG A 33 6.31 -13.45 12.24
C ARG A 33 6.82 -13.20 13.66
N GLN A 34 5.95 -13.26 14.66
CA GLN A 34 6.38 -13.16 16.06
C GLN A 34 7.30 -14.32 16.46
N GLN A 35 7.02 -15.54 16.02
CA GLN A 35 7.88 -16.69 16.31
C GLN A 35 9.22 -16.65 15.56
N GLU A 36 9.26 -16.18 14.31
CA GLU A 36 10.52 -15.97 13.58
C GLU A 36 11.36 -14.85 14.18
N LEU A 37 10.73 -13.75 14.64
CA LEU A 37 11.41 -12.67 15.35
C LEU A 37 11.97 -13.12 16.70
N GLU A 38 11.28 -13.97 17.42
CA GLU A 38 11.79 -14.57 18.66
C GLU A 38 12.99 -15.52 18.41
N GLN A 39 12.97 -16.30 17.33
CA GLN A 39 14.09 -17.19 16.98
C GLN A 39 15.33 -16.44 16.49
N VAL A 40 15.17 -15.34 15.76
CA VAL A 40 16.30 -14.48 15.32
C VAL A 40 16.91 -13.71 16.51
N GLN A 41 16.13 -13.43 17.56
CA GLN A 41 16.64 -12.79 18.78
C GLN A 41 17.45 -13.73 19.68
N GLU A 42 17.24 -15.04 19.62
CA GLU A 42 18.03 -15.99 20.40
C GLU A 42 19.44 -16.27 19.83
N GLU A 43 19.66 -16.03 18.53
CA GLU A 43 20.98 -16.28 17.90
C GLU A 43 21.95 -15.10 17.95
N SER A 44 21.52 -13.92 18.38
CA SER A 44 22.38 -12.72 18.44
C SER A 44 22.67 -12.29 19.90
N GLN A 45 23.47 -13.07 20.61
CA GLN A 45 24.05 -12.62 21.88
C GLN A 45 25.21 -11.65 21.62
N THR A 46 24.87 -10.37 21.53
CA THR A 46 25.83 -9.26 21.68
C THR A 46 25.46 -8.48 22.94
N PRO A 47 26.46 -7.96 23.74
CA PRO A 47 26.22 -7.40 25.08
C PRO A 47 25.33 -6.16 25.06
N PRO A 48 24.65 -5.80 26.16
CA PRO A 48 23.58 -4.83 26.18
C PRO A 48 24.10 -3.42 25.88
N ALA A 49 23.90 -2.96 24.65
CA ALA A 49 23.83 -1.53 24.37
C ALA A 49 22.49 -1.02 24.93
N GLN A 50 22.56 0.07 25.64
CA GLN A 50 21.51 0.78 26.36
C GLN A 50 20.14 0.67 25.64
N THR A 51 19.16 0.19 26.37
CA THR A 51 17.75 0.11 25.95
C THR A 51 17.22 1.54 25.71
N ALA A 52 17.48 2.09 24.55
CA ALA A 52 16.67 3.17 24.04
C ALA A 52 15.25 2.60 23.90
N THR A 53 14.32 3.16 24.60
CA THR A 53 12.89 2.76 24.51
C THR A 53 12.49 2.92 23.03
N ARG A 54 12.14 1.82 22.40
CA ARG A 54 11.88 1.67 20.94
C ARG A 54 10.73 2.58 20.42
N ASN A 55 10.15 3.41 21.29
CA ASN A 55 8.96 4.22 21.04
C ASN A 55 9.20 5.73 21.06
N GLU A 56 10.46 6.18 21.15
CA GLU A 56 10.76 7.62 21.21
C GLU A 56 11.77 8.01 20.15
N VAL A 57 11.51 9.13 19.47
CA VAL A 57 12.42 9.76 18.53
C VAL A 57 12.68 11.21 18.94
N THR A 58 13.93 11.65 18.88
CA THR A 58 14.28 13.05 19.12
C THR A 58 14.55 13.75 17.79
N TYR A 59 13.74 14.76 17.50
CA TYR A 59 13.88 15.58 16.30
C TYR A 59 13.90 17.07 16.69
N GLU A 60 14.86 17.81 16.19
CA GLU A 60 15.07 19.24 16.51
C GLU A 60 15.05 19.55 18.03
N GLY A 61 15.63 18.68 18.84
CA GLY A 61 15.71 18.84 20.30
C GLY A 61 14.39 18.58 21.04
N ARG A 62 13.38 18.07 20.37
CA ARG A 62 12.11 17.64 20.97
C ARG A 62 11.98 16.13 20.89
N THR A 63 11.55 15.51 21.99
CA THR A 63 11.29 14.08 22.04
C THR A 63 9.83 13.83 21.69
N TYR A 64 9.61 12.96 20.71
CA TYR A 64 8.31 12.48 20.27
C TYR A 64 8.18 11.01 20.64
N ARG A 65 6.97 10.58 20.95
CA ARG A 65 6.65 9.18 21.20
C ARG A 65 5.68 8.70 20.15
N TYR A 66 5.90 7.50 19.61
CA TYR A 66 4.96 6.86 18.72
C TYR A 66 3.65 6.58 19.44
N ASN A 67 2.53 6.81 18.75
CA ASN A 67 1.22 6.43 19.26
C ASN A 67 1.01 4.93 19.02
N GLU A 68 1.00 4.15 20.11
CA GLU A 68 0.85 2.68 20.06
C GLU A 68 -0.56 2.21 19.63
N ASN A 69 -1.54 3.12 19.61
CA ASN A 69 -2.90 2.81 19.16
C ASN A 69 -3.05 2.85 17.62
N LEU A 70 -1.98 3.26 16.90
CA LEU A 70 -1.97 3.29 15.45
C LEU A 70 -1.63 1.92 14.88
N THR A 71 -2.40 1.52 13.87
CA THR A 71 -2.02 0.45 12.94
C THR A 71 -1.57 1.10 11.64
N ASN A 72 -0.29 0.92 11.29
CA ASN A 72 0.33 1.51 10.12
C ASN A 72 0.44 0.47 9.00
N ILE A 73 -0.19 0.73 7.88
CA ILE A 73 -0.20 -0.16 6.71
C ILE A 73 0.49 0.56 5.56
N LEU A 74 1.57 -0.03 5.06
CA LEU A 74 2.27 0.48 3.88
C LEU A 74 1.55 -0.01 2.62
N PHE A 75 1.01 0.93 1.85
CA PHE A 75 0.40 0.67 0.55
C PHE A 75 1.39 1.00 -0.57
N LEU A 76 1.60 0.05 -1.49
CA LEU A 76 2.50 0.15 -2.62
C LEU A 76 1.73 -0.08 -3.92
N GLY A 77 1.68 0.92 -4.79
CA GLY A 77 1.23 0.79 -6.16
C GLY A 77 2.42 0.54 -7.08
N VAL A 78 2.49 -0.64 -7.69
CA VAL A 78 3.63 -1.06 -8.51
C VAL A 78 3.30 -0.89 -9.99
N ASP A 79 4.19 -0.21 -10.71
CA ASP A 79 4.07 -0.04 -12.16
C ASP A 79 4.51 -1.32 -12.89
N LYS A 80 3.58 -2.28 -12.93
CA LYS A 80 3.76 -3.52 -13.67
C LYS A 80 2.42 -3.95 -14.27
N GLU A 81 2.42 -4.20 -15.58
CA GLU A 81 1.22 -4.58 -16.33
C GLU A 81 0.86 -6.07 -16.21
N GLN A 82 1.67 -6.88 -15.53
CA GLN A 82 1.45 -8.31 -15.35
C GLN A 82 1.35 -8.65 -13.88
N GLU A 83 0.81 -9.83 -13.57
CA GLU A 83 0.83 -10.35 -12.21
C GLU A 83 2.24 -10.22 -11.62
N VAL A 84 2.30 -9.82 -10.36
CA VAL A 84 3.54 -9.78 -9.60
C VAL A 84 4.06 -11.22 -9.53
N THR A 85 5.15 -11.48 -10.24
CA THR A 85 5.79 -12.78 -10.29
C THR A 85 7.18 -12.69 -9.73
N LEU A 86 7.67 -13.80 -9.17
CA LEU A 86 9.03 -13.90 -8.68
C LEU A 86 10.04 -13.50 -9.77
N GLN A 87 10.88 -12.54 -9.44
CA GLN A 87 11.97 -12.07 -10.28
C GLN A 87 13.29 -12.57 -9.71
N ASN A 88 14.11 -13.19 -10.55
CA ASN A 88 15.42 -13.69 -10.14
C ASN A 88 16.56 -12.71 -10.46
N THR A 89 16.25 -11.58 -11.09
CA THR A 89 17.24 -10.57 -11.46
C THR A 89 16.97 -9.28 -10.70
N PRO A 90 17.85 -8.83 -9.80
CA PRO A 90 17.71 -7.55 -9.11
C PRO A 90 17.54 -6.39 -10.09
N GLY A 91 16.67 -5.44 -9.76
CA GLY A 91 16.36 -4.28 -10.59
C GLY A 91 15.25 -4.49 -11.63
N THR A 92 14.63 -5.68 -11.71
CA THR A 92 13.59 -6.00 -12.72
C THR A 92 12.18 -6.19 -12.15
N ALA A 93 12.01 -6.06 -10.84
CA ALA A 93 10.74 -6.32 -10.17
C ALA A 93 9.67 -5.23 -10.36
N GLY A 94 9.98 -4.15 -11.09
CA GLY A 94 9.12 -2.97 -11.23
C GLY A 94 9.47 -1.91 -10.18
N GLN A 95 8.77 -0.79 -10.21
CA GLN A 95 8.98 0.31 -9.25
C GLN A 95 7.70 0.58 -8.48
N ALA A 96 7.84 0.98 -7.21
CA ALA A 96 6.71 1.45 -6.41
C ALA A 96 6.40 2.91 -6.76
N ASP A 97 5.48 3.11 -7.69
CA ASP A 97 5.11 4.43 -8.20
C ASP A 97 4.12 5.18 -7.31
N CYS A 98 3.43 4.47 -6.45
CA CYS A 98 2.56 5.01 -5.42
C CYS A 98 2.99 4.42 -4.07
N ILE A 99 3.35 5.28 -3.12
CA ILE A 99 3.80 4.89 -1.79
C ILE A 99 2.99 5.68 -0.78
N MET A 100 2.18 4.99 0.02
CA MET A 100 1.33 5.60 1.03
C MET A 100 1.45 4.84 2.35
N LEU A 101 1.48 5.57 3.46
CA LEU A 101 1.31 5.00 4.79
C LEU A 101 -0.10 5.34 5.28
N LEU A 102 -0.91 4.31 5.48
CA LEU A 102 -2.24 4.41 6.07
C LEU A 102 -2.08 4.16 7.57
N SER A 103 -2.39 5.18 8.38
CA SER A 103 -2.36 5.10 9.84
C SER A 103 -3.78 5.08 10.36
N LEU A 104 -4.21 3.96 10.92
CA LEU A 104 -5.55 3.74 11.46
C LEU A 104 -5.49 3.82 12.98
N ASP A 105 -6.17 4.80 13.55
CA ASP A 105 -6.30 4.96 14.99
C ASP A 105 -7.55 4.18 15.47
N GLN A 106 -7.30 3.11 16.21
CA GLN A 106 -8.37 2.22 16.69
C GLN A 106 -9.16 2.82 17.87
N GLU A 107 -8.61 3.78 18.59
CA GLU A 107 -9.28 4.42 19.71
C GLU A 107 -10.25 5.51 19.24
N THR A 108 -9.82 6.30 18.26
CA THR A 108 -10.62 7.42 17.71
C THR A 108 -11.42 7.04 16.47
N GLU A 109 -11.25 5.82 15.95
CA GLU A 109 -11.85 5.32 14.70
C GLU A 109 -11.55 6.23 13.51
N THR A 110 -10.35 6.83 13.49
CA THR A 110 -9.93 7.72 12.43
C THR A 110 -8.79 7.12 11.60
N GLY A 111 -8.78 7.43 10.31
CA GLY A 111 -7.71 7.06 9.38
C GLY A 111 -6.98 8.30 8.86
N ARG A 112 -5.68 8.18 8.65
CA ARG A 112 -4.85 9.19 8.01
C ARG A 112 -4.04 8.55 6.91
N VAL A 113 -3.85 9.28 5.81
CA VAL A 113 -3.02 8.86 4.70
C VAL A 113 -1.84 9.82 4.59
N LEU A 114 -0.64 9.28 4.70
CA LEU A 114 0.59 9.98 4.38
C LEU A 114 1.09 9.46 3.03
N GLN A 115 1.05 10.28 2.01
CA GLN A 115 1.66 9.94 0.73
C GLN A 115 3.12 10.37 0.70
N ILE A 116 3.99 9.45 0.27
CA ILE A 116 5.43 9.64 0.18
C ILE A 116 5.80 9.74 -1.28
N SER A 117 6.55 10.78 -1.66
CA SER A 117 6.99 10.92 -3.04
C SER A 117 7.90 9.77 -3.45
N ARG A 118 7.59 9.13 -4.56
CA ARG A 118 8.44 8.11 -5.17
C ARG A 118 9.86 8.62 -5.49
N ASP A 119 9.98 9.93 -5.70
CA ASP A 119 11.22 10.61 -6.08
C ASP A 119 12.05 11.04 -4.86
N CYS A 120 11.64 10.74 -3.62
CA CYS A 120 12.46 10.96 -2.45
C CYS A 120 13.78 10.22 -2.59
N MET A 121 14.88 10.94 -2.40
CA MET A 121 16.22 10.35 -2.35
C MET A 121 16.47 9.74 -0.97
N THR A 122 16.86 8.49 -0.95
CA THR A 122 17.12 7.73 0.27
C THR A 122 18.20 6.67 0.04
N GLN A 123 18.65 6.02 1.11
CA GLN A 123 19.52 4.86 0.99
C GLN A 123 18.70 3.67 0.51
N VAL A 124 19.01 3.17 -0.67
CA VAL A 124 18.40 2.02 -1.31
C VAL A 124 19.34 0.82 -1.18
N ASP A 125 18.85 -0.25 -0.60
CA ASP A 125 19.61 -1.48 -0.41
C ASP A 125 19.60 -2.30 -1.70
N LEU A 126 20.80 -2.66 -2.15
CA LEU A 126 21.01 -3.54 -3.28
C LEU A 126 21.30 -4.96 -2.82
N TYR A 127 20.69 -5.94 -3.49
CA TYR A 127 20.86 -7.35 -3.19
C TYR A 127 21.47 -8.07 -4.40
N ASP A 128 22.23 -9.12 -4.13
CA ASP A 128 22.77 -10.00 -5.20
C ASP A 128 21.68 -10.94 -5.74
N VAL A 129 22.01 -11.73 -6.74
CA VAL A 129 21.09 -12.71 -7.38
C VAL A 129 20.66 -13.83 -6.42
N SER A 130 21.33 -13.98 -5.30
CA SER A 130 21.00 -14.95 -4.24
C SER A 130 20.15 -14.33 -3.13
N GLY A 131 19.84 -13.01 -3.23
CA GLY A 131 19.05 -12.27 -2.25
C GLY A 131 19.86 -11.79 -1.03
N ASN A 132 21.20 -11.87 -1.07
CA ASN A 132 22.04 -11.35 0.01
C ASN A 132 22.26 -9.84 -0.18
N TYR A 133 22.27 -9.10 0.92
CA TYR A 133 22.64 -7.69 0.91
C TYR A 133 24.06 -7.51 0.35
N PHE A 134 24.20 -6.58 -0.58
CA PHE A 134 25.46 -6.27 -1.24
C PHE A 134 26.01 -4.89 -0.82
N THR A 135 25.18 -3.85 -0.96
CA THR A 135 25.53 -2.46 -0.61
C THR A 135 24.30 -1.59 -0.60
N SER A 136 24.42 -0.36 -0.10
CA SER A 136 23.38 0.66 -0.22
C SER A 136 23.89 1.82 -1.07
N VAL A 137 22.99 2.43 -1.83
CA VAL A 137 23.26 3.61 -2.67
C VAL A 137 22.19 4.66 -2.47
N GLU A 138 22.54 5.92 -2.63
CA GLU A 138 21.53 6.98 -2.64
C GLU A 138 20.78 6.98 -3.97
N ALA A 139 19.49 6.69 -3.93
CA ALA A 139 18.63 6.61 -5.10
C ALA A 139 17.19 6.99 -4.76
N GLN A 140 16.33 7.04 -5.80
CA GLN A 140 14.91 7.29 -5.61
C GLN A 140 14.25 6.13 -4.86
N LEU A 141 13.40 6.45 -3.88
CA LEU A 141 12.67 5.49 -3.05
C LEU A 141 11.92 4.42 -3.87
N ALA A 142 11.30 4.82 -5.00
CA ALA A 142 10.59 3.91 -5.88
C ALA A 142 11.44 2.71 -6.35
N THR A 143 12.74 2.90 -6.49
CA THR A 143 13.66 1.88 -7.01
C THR A 143 13.95 0.78 -6.01
N GLN A 144 13.73 1.00 -4.71
CA GLN A 144 13.94 -0.03 -3.69
C GLN A 144 13.11 -1.29 -3.98
N TYR A 145 11.88 -1.14 -4.46
CA TYR A 145 11.03 -2.28 -4.81
C TYR A 145 11.66 -3.17 -5.88
N ALA A 146 12.32 -2.57 -6.87
CA ALA A 146 12.93 -3.28 -7.99
C ALA A 146 14.07 -4.22 -7.58
N TYR A 147 14.76 -3.92 -6.49
CA TYR A 147 15.88 -4.72 -5.99
C TYR A 147 15.48 -5.90 -5.13
N GLY A 148 14.20 -6.07 -4.81
CA GLY A 148 13.68 -7.30 -4.27
C GLY A 148 13.32 -8.33 -5.35
N ASN A 149 12.48 -9.29 -4.99
CA ASN A 149 12.04 -10.37 -5.87
C ASN A 149 10.69 -10.11 -6.58
N GLY A 150 10.15 -8.90 -6.49
CA GLY A 150 8.83 -8.55 -7.02
C GLY A 150 7.66 -8.95 -6.13
N GLU A 151 7.91 -9.63 -5.04
CA GLU A 151 6.92 -10.10 -4.06
C GLU A 151 7.33 -9.68 -2.64
N ARG A 152 7.44 -10.65 -1.75
CA ARG A 152 7.67 -10.45 -0.32
C ARG A 152 8.95 -9.68 -0.01
N SER A 153 10.08 -10.02 -0.63
CA SER A 153 11.35 -9.32 -0.36
C SER A 153 11.35 -7.88 -0.86
N SER A 154 10.67 -7.59 -1.98
CA SER A 154 10.47 -6.21 -2.45
C SER A 154 9.64 -5.38 -1.45
N CYS A 155 8.57 -5.96 -0.92
CA CYS A 155 7.74 -5.29 0.08
C CYS A 155 8.50 -5.06 1.39
N TRP A 156 9.29 -6.03 1.86
CA TRP A 156 10.11 -5.87 3.07
C TRP A 156 11.20 -4.81 2.92
N ALA A 157 11.85 -4.78 1.77
CA ALA A 157 12.84 -3.75 1.47
C ALA A 157 12.19 -2.35 1.49
N MET A 158 10.98 -2.21 0.91
CA MET A 158 10.21 -0.97 0.97
C MET A 158 9.78 -0.62 2.40
N GLU A 159 9.28 -1.61 3.18
CA GLU A 159 8.89 -1.43 4.58
C GLU A 159 10.06 -0.89 5.40
N LYS A 160 11.24 -1.51 5.27
CA LYS A 160 12.47 -1.05 5.95
C LYS A 160 12.83 0.37 5.54
N THR A 161 12.95 0.64 4.24
CA THR A 161 13.39 1.94 3.73
C THR A 161 12.42 3.07 4.07
N VAL A 162 11.10 2.81 4.02
CA VAL A 162 10.08 3.77 4.43
C VAL A 162 10.11 3.99 5.94
N GLY A 163 10.28 2.93 6.73
CA GLY A 163 10.44 3.04 8.18
C GLY A 163 11.61 3.93 8.55
N GLU A 164 12.78 3.69 7.98
CA GLU A 164 13.99 4.50 8.19
C GLU A 164 13.79 5.96 7.75
N LEU A 165 13.15 6.20 6.61
CA LEU A 165 12.82 7.55 6.13
C LEU A 165 11.92 8.31 7.12
N LEU A 166 11.04 7.61 7.82
CA LEU A 166 10.09 8.16 8.80
C LEU A 166 10.58 8.02 10.26
N GLN A 167 11.89 7.94 10.49
CA GLN A 167 12.47 7.84 11.82
C GLN A 167 12.09 6.58 12.58
N ASP A 168 12.15 5.44 11.89
CA ASP A 168 11.84 4.10 12.41
C ASP A 168 10.39 3.93 12.88
N VAL A 169 9.44 4.63 12.22
CA VAL A 169 8.02 4.44 12.52
C VAL A 169 7.64 2.97 12.31
N PRO A 170 6.95 2.34 13.27
CA PRO A 170 6.50 0.95 13.11
C PRO A 170 5.54 0.83 11.92
N ILE A 171 5.78 -0.15 11.07
CA ILE A 171 4.87 -0.55 9.97
C ILE A 171 4.37 -1.96 10.28
N ASP A 172 3.07 -2.10 10.50
CA ASP A 172 2.47 -3.35 10.99
C ASP A 172 2.13 -4.32 9.85
N ALA A 173 1.86 -3.77 8.68
CA ALA A 173 1.51 -4.55 7.50
C ALA A 173 1.85 -3.79 6.22
N TYR A 174 1.87 -4.53 5.10
CA TYR A 174 1.96 -3.93 3.78
C TYR A 174 0.93 -4.53 2.83
N LEU A 175 0.56 -3.75 1.81
CA LEU A 175 -0.27 -4.16 0.68
C LEU A 175 0.39 -3.66 -0.60
N SER A 176 0.69 -4.57 -1.51
CA SER A 176 1.22 -4.23 -2.84
C SER A 176 0.21 -4.60 -3.91
N LEU A 177 -0.12 -3.66 -4.77
CA LEU A 177 -1.04 -3.82 -5.90
C LEU A 177 -0.34 -3.41 -7.19
N ASN A 178 -0.54 -4.19 -8.24
CA ASN A 178 -0.22 -3.73 -9.59
C ASN A 178 -1.31 -2.79 -10.11
N ILE A 179 -0.99 -2.04 -11.15
CA ILE A 179 -1.90 -1.04 -11.72
C ILE A 179 -3.20 -1.69 -12.24
N ASP A 180 -3.10 -2.87 -12.86
CA ASP A 180 -4.26 -3.58 -13.42
C ASP A 180 -5.29 -4.00 -12.36
N ALA A 181 -4.87 -4.14 -11.10
CA ALA A 181 -5.76 -4.49 -9.99
C ALA A 181 -6.70 -3.34 -9.59
N ILE A 182 -6.38 -2.09 -9.93
CA ILE A 182 -7.17 -0.91 -9.53
C ILE A 182 -8.58 -0.98 -10.11
N GLY A 183 -8.70 -1.29 -11.41
CA GLY A 183 -9.98 -1.42 -12.08
C GLY A 183 -10.87 -2.48 -11.43
N SER A 184 -10.30 -3.65 -11.21
CA SER A 184 -11.01 -4.77 -10.57
C SER A 184 -11.41 -4.45 -9.13
N LEU A 185 -10.56 -3.76 -8.37
CA LEU A 185 -10.85 -3.33 -7.01
C LEU A 185 -11.98 -2.30 -6.97
N ASN A 186 -11.95 -1.32 -7.88
CA ASN A 186 -13.01 -0.32 -8.03
C ASN A 186 -14.37 -0.97 -8.30
N ASP A 187 -14.41 -1.90 -9.25
CA ASP A 187 -15.66 -2.55 -9.63
C ASP A 187 -16.18 -3.51 -8.54
N ALA A 188 -15.27 -4.10 -7.76
CA ALA A 188 -15.62 -4.95 -6.62
C ALA A 188 -16.35 -4.21 -5.49
N VAL A 189 -16.12 -2.90 -5.34
CA VAL A 189 -16.83 -2.06 -4.36
C VAL A 189 -18.05 -1.35 -4.97
N GLY A 190 -18.35 -1.57 -6.26
CA GLY A 190 -19.47 -0.94 -6.95
C GLY A 190 -19.14 0.41 -7.56
N GLY A 191 -17.88 0.77 -7.65
CA GLY A 191 -17.37 2.04 -8.16
C GLY A 191 -17.20 3.11 -7.09
N VAL A 192 -16.10 3.84 -7.17
CA VAL A 192 -15.82 5.00 -6.30
C VAL A 192 -16.50 6.22 -6.88
N THR A 193 -17.35 6.88 -6.09
CA THR A 193 -17.98 8.15 -6.46
C THR A 193 -17.15 9.31 -5.92
N LEU A 194 -16.74 10.22 -6.80
CA LEU A 194 -15.94 11.37 -6.41
C LEU A 194 -16.34 12.65 -7.16
N THR A 195 -16.00 13.78 -6.57
CA THR A 195 -16.10 15.07 -7.25
C THR A 195 -14.78 15.38 -7.92
N ILE A 196 -14.81 15.68 -9.20
CA ILE A 196 -13.65 16.07 -10.00
C ILE A 196 -13.18 17.46 -9.55
N PRO A 197 -11.95 17.59 -8.98
CA PRO A 197 -11.53 18.88 -8.40
C PRO A 197 -11.20 19.94 -9.47
N GLU A 198 -10.66 19.51 -10.61
CA GLU A 198 -10.22 20.38 -11.70
C GLU A 198 -10.68 19.81 -13.05
N ASP A 199 -10.36 20.51 -14.15
CA ASP A 199 -10.67 19.98 -15.49
C ASP A 199 -9.66 18.91 -15.90
N TYR A 200 -10.10 17.66 -15.85
CA TYR A 200 -9.35 16.49 -16.29
C TYR A 200 -9.96 15.84 -17.56
N THR A 201 -10.58 16.64 -18.43
CA THR A 201 -11.16 16.15 -19.70
C THR A 201 -10.12 15.49 -20.62
N ALA A 202 -8.84 15.80 -20.44
CA ALA A 202 -7.75 15.10 -21.12
C ALA A 202 -7.60 13.61 -20.64
N ILE A 203 -8.10 13.28 -19.46
CA ILE A 203 -8.11 11.91 -18.93
C ILE A 203 -9.36 11.17 -19.41
N ASP A 204 -10.51 11.80 -19.21
CA ASP A 204 -11.81 11.27 -19.60
C ASP A 204 -12.80 12.43 -19.86
N PRO A 205 -13.60 12.42 -20.94
CA PRO A 205 -14.56 13.49 -21.23
C PRO A 205 -15.57 13.79 -20.10
N ALA A 206 -15.83 12.82 -19.22
CA ALA A 206 -16.69 13.00 -18.05
C ALA A 206 -16.03 13.76 -16.90
N PHE A 207 -14.72 13.97 -16.93
CA PHE A 207 -13.95 14.55 -15.83
C PHE A 207 -13.85 16.06 -15.93
N THR A 208 -15.00 16.73 -16.04
CA THR A 208 -15.07 18.19 -15.96
C THR A 208 -15.03 18.67 -14.51
N SER A 209 -14.44 19.84 -14.27
CA SER A 209 -14.33 20.43 -12.92
C SER A 209 -15.71 20.52 -12.23
N GLY A 210 -15.81 20.05 -11.01
CA GLY A 210 -17.02 20.01 -10.20
C GLY A 210 -18.01 18.89 -10.55
N ALA A 211 -17.76 18.09 -11.58
CA ALA A 211 -18.60 16.94 -11.90
C ALA A 211 -18.52 15.87 -10.79
N VAL A 212 -19.66 15.27 -10.45
CA VAL A 212 -19.73 14.10 -9.59
C VAL A 212 -19.81 12.87 -10.47
N VAL A 213 -18.83 11.99 -10.38
CA VAL A 213 -18.71 10.81 -11.25
C VAL A 213 -18.53 9.57 -10.39
N THR A 214 -19.29 8.51 -10.68
CA THR A 214 -19.01 7.16 -10.18
C THR A 214 -18.11 6.49 -11.22
N LEU A 215 -16.87 6.24 -10.83
CA LEU A 215 -15.87 5.67 -11.72
C LEU A 215 -16.16 4.20 -12.00
N ASN A 216 -16.09 3.78 -13.25
CA ASN A 216 -15.89 2.39 -13.62
C ASN A 216 -14.39 2.02 -13.50
N GLY A 217 -14.06 0.72 -13.62
CA GLY A 217 -12.68 0.24 -13.44
C GLY A 217 -11.68 0.92 -14.35
N GLU A 218 -12.00 1.12 -15.63
CA GLU A 218 -11.13 1.79 -16.60
C GLU A 218 -10.94 3.29 -16.27
N GLN A 219 -12.01 3.95 -15.83
CA GLN A 219 -11.93 5.35 -15.39
C GLN A 219 -11.12 5.50 -14.11
N ALA A 220 -11.26 4.56 -13.15
CA ALA A 220 -10.49 4.56 -11.92
C ALA A 220 -8.99 4.39 -12.19
N GLU A 221 -8.61 3.45 -13.05
CA GLU A 221 -7.22 3.25 -13.46
C GLU A 221 -6.67 4.52 -14.11
N ARG A 222 -7.35 5.07 -15.10
CA ARG A 222 -6.94 6.31 -15.77
C ARG A 222 -6.82 7.49 -14.80
N TYR A 223 -7.76 7.64 -13.86
CA TYR A 223 -7.78 8.71 -12.88
C TYR A 223 -6.53 8.72 -11.99
N VAL A 224 -6.11 7.58 -11.48
CA VAL A 224 -4.96 7.46 -10.58
C VAL A 224 -3.61 7.36 -11.29
N ARG A 225 -3.61 6.98 -12.58
CA ARG A 225 -2.38 6.73 -13.35
C ARG A 225 -1.93 7.93 -14.16
N TYR A 226 -2.87 8.70 -14.73
CA TYR A 226 -2.57 9.74 -15.71
C TYR A 226 -1.58 10.77 -15.15
N ARG A 227 -0.62 11.10 -15.98
CA ARG A 227 0.35 12.17 -15.75
C ARG A 227 0.70 12.84 -17.08
N ASP A 228 0.56 14.17 -17.15
CA ASP A 228 1.12 14.93 -18.25
C ASP A 228 2.61 15.17 -18.00
N THR A 229 3.45 14.43 -18.70
CA THR A 229 4.91 14.52 -18.55
C THR A 229 5.51 15.82 -19.05
N ASN A 230 4.74 16.63 -19.80
CA ASN A 230 5.17 17.93 -20.31
C ASN A 230 4.96 19.05 -19.27
N VAL A 231 4.20 18.80 -18.20
CA VAL A 231 3.89 19.78 -17.16
C VAL A 231 4.74 19.52 -15.92
N THR A 232 5.50 20.53 -15.50
CA THR A 232 6.24 20.50 -14.24
C THR A 232 5.26 20.45 -13.07
N GLY A 233 5.47 19.54 -12.12
CA GLY A 233 4.58 19.38 -10.98
C GLY A 233 3.42 18.40 -11.20
N SER A 234 3.20 17.88 -12.40
CA SER A 234 2.14 16.91 -12.71
C SER A 234 2.21 15.61 -11.86
N ASN A 235 3.37 15.33 -11.25
CA ASN A 235 3.47 14.25 -10.28
C ASN A 235 2.66 14.54 -9.00
N ASN A 236 2.67 15.77 -8.51
CA ASN A 236 1.91 16.17 -7.32
C ASN A 236 0.41 16.07 -7.57
N GLU A 237 -0.07 16.54 -8.72
CA GLU A 237 -1.47 16.40 -9.12
C GLU A 237 -1.91 14.92 -9.17
N ARG A 238 -1.07 14.04 -9.71
CA ARG A 238 -1.33 12.60 -9.70
C ARG A 238 -1.40 12.09 -8.27
N MET A 239 -0.46 12.47 -7.41
CA MET A 239 -0.45 12.09 -6.01
C MET A 239 -1.73 12.52 -5.28
N GLU A 240 -2.22 13.74 -5.51
CA GLU A 240 -3.48 14.24 -4.93
C GLU A 240 -4.69 13.41 -5.37
N ARG A 241 -4.77 13.05 -6.67
CA ARG A 241 -5.83 12.17 -7.18
C ARG A 241 -5.76 10.77 -6.57
N GLN A 242 -4.55 10.23 -6.37
CA GLN A 242 -4.35 8.93 -5.72
C GLN A 242 -4.83 8.96 -4.26
N VAL A 243 -4.51 10.01 -3.50
CA VAL A 243 -4.99 10.17 -2.12
C VAL A 243 -6.51 10.30 -2.08
N GLN A 244 -7.09 11.15 -2.95
CA GLN A 244 -8.54 11.29 -3.04
C GLN A 244 -9.22 9.95 -3.30
N TYR A 245 -8.71 9.20 -4.28
CA TYR A 245 -9.27 7.91 -4.67
C TYR A 245 -9.19 6.88 -3.54
N ILE A 246 -8.03 6.71 -2.90
CA ILE A 246 -7.86 5.71 -1.85
C ILE A 246 -8.69 6.03 -0.61
N CYS A 247 -8.80 7.31 -0.23
CA CYS A 247 -9.65 7.73 0.89
C CYS A 247 -11.12 7.40 0.63
N LEU A 248 -11.61 7.65 -0.57
CA LEU A 248 -13.00 7.37 -0.95
C LEU A 248 -13.25 5.88 -1.15
N LEU A 249 -12.30 5.13 -1.67
CA LEU A 249 -12.37 3.68 -1.78
C LEU A 249 -12.54 3.04 -0.39
N TYR A 250 -11.77 3.49 0.61
CA TYR A 250 -11.85 3.00 1.98
C TYR A 250 -13.18 3.35 2.66
N THR A 251 -13.74 4.53 2.37
CA THR A 251 -15.00 5.01 2.95
C THR A 251 -16.24 4.62 2.14
N SER A 252 -16.06 3.99 0.98
CA SER A 252 -17.18 3.51 0.17
C SER A 252 -17.94 2.41 0.91
N PRO A 253 -19.28 2.46 0.94
CA PRO A 253 -20.07 1.42 1.58
C PRO A 253 -19.79 0.08 0.87
N SER A 254 -19.47 -0.94 1.67
CA SER A 254 -19.31 -2.28 1.13
C SER A 254 -20.62 -2.72 0.45
N PRO A 255 -20.59 -3.44 -0.69
CA PRO A 255 -21.79 -4.03 -1.26
C PRO A 255 -22.60 -4.88 -0.28
N ARG A 256 -21.97 -5.33 0.83
CA ARG A 256 -22.63 -6.04 1.93
C ARG A 256 -23.46 -5.16 2.83
N ASP A 257 -23.15 -3.87 2.92
CA ASP A 257 -23.90 -2.93 3.77
C ASP A 257 -25.21 -2.49 3.11
N THR A 258 -25.28 -2.57 1.77
CA THR A 258 -26.48 -2.24 1.00
C THR A 258 -27.49 -3.40 0.91
N GLU A 259 -27.10 -4.65 1.23
CA GLU A 259 -28.02 -5.81 1.25
C GLU A 259 -28.81 -5.97 2.56
N ARG A 260 -28.63 -5.08 3.53
CA ARG A 260 -29.30 -5.14 4.84
C ARG A 260 -30.52 -4.21 4.98
N CYS A 261 -31.04 -3.65 3.90
CA CYS A 261 -32.31 -2.91 3.87
C CYS A 261 -33.44 -3.74 3.30
#